data_2c32328c47a329f8665943c24532599c
#
_entry.id   2c32328c47a329f8665943c24532599c
#
_cell.length_a   1.000
_cell.length_b   1.000
_cell.length_c   1.000
_cell.angle_alpha   90.00
_cell.angle_beta   90.00
_cell.angle_gamma   90.00
#
_symmetry.space_group_name_H-M   'P 1'
#
loop_
_entity.id
_entity.type
_entity.pdbx_description
1 polymer ?
#
loop_
_entity_poly.entity_id
_entity_poly.type
_entity_poly.pdbx_seq_one_letter_code
_entity_poly.pdbx_strand_id
1 'polypeptide(L)'
;MVVGLVRLLRLSNSLPASLLVLLGARLADAPLHNQRLWLAVAAMWAITAFGYVTNDLSDQAEDRINKPDRPLPTGVITSGQARVVAILLFTCALLCSAPLGLAPFLIALLALGLLTLYNRQLKSAAGMGNLLIAGLAAGAFLPGVVAVYGWQWVRLLNLVPAVLGLFFFVLARELLKTVEDIAGDQAVGKRTFALAWGSQETRYIIGGLTVLLFGTVIALFPWWRYAWPTTALMLIGVVLPLAWTVYSLTPQASLSQIRQCLALLKGAYFVGLVALWLA
;
A
#
# COMPACT_ATOMS: atom_id res chain seq x y z
N MET A 1 -14.44 13.82 -18.10
CA MET A 1 -14.29 12.35 -18.13
C MET A 1 -12.83 11.91 -17.92
N VAL A 2 -11.86 12.29 -18.74
CA VAL A 2 -10.45 11.87 -18.61
C VAL A 2 -9.86 12.18 -17.22
N VAL A 3 -10.00 13.42 -16.73
CA VAL A 3 -9.53 13.82 -15.39
C VAL A 3 -10.19 12.98 -14.28
N GLY A 4 -11.48 12.67 -14.43
CA GLY A 4 -12.18 11.79 -13.49
C GLY A 4 -11.61 10.38 -13.45
N LEU A 5 -11.25 9.79 -14.61
CA LEU A 5 -10.62 8.48 -14.69
C LEU A 5 -9.21 8.48 -14.05
N VAL A 6 -8.39 9.49 -14.34
CA VAL A 6 -7.05 9.65 -13.73
C VAL A 6 -7.14 9.71 -12.20
N ARG A 7 -8.13 10.45 -11.67
CA ARG A 7 -8.39 10.52 -10.23
C ARG A 7 -8.90 9.20 -9.66
N LEU A 8 -9.79 8.49 -10.36
CA LEU A 8 -10.34 7.21 -9.95
C LEU A 8 -9.25 6.13 -9.88
N LEU A 9 -8.37 6.06 -10.89
CA LEU A 9 -7.24 5.13 -10.95
C LEU A 9 -6.13 5.47 -9.93
N ARG A 10 -6.17 6.68 -9.34
CA ARG A 10 -5.17 7.19 -8.40
C ARG A 10 -3.74 6.97 -8.89
N LEU A 11 -3.43 7.42 -10.11
CA LEU A 11 -2.13 7.19 -10.76
C LEU A 11 -0.95 7.59 -9.87
N SER A 12 -1.08 8.64 -9.05
CA SER A 12 -0.05 9.05 -8.07
C SER A 12 0.25 8.02 -6.98
N ASN A 13 -0.59 6.98 -6.83
CA ASN A 13 -0.41 5.92 -5.85
C ASN A 13 -0.26 4.55 -6.53
N SER A 14 -1.00 4.28 -7.60
CA SER A 14 -0.97 2.98 -8.30
C SER A 14 0.32 2.77 -9.09
N LEU A 15 0.87 3.81 -9.71
CA LEU A 15 2.16 3.71 -10.41
C LEU A 15 3.32 3.44 -9.45
N PRO A 16 3.53 4.22 -8.35
CA PRO A 16 4.59 3.89 -7.39
C PRO A 16 4.45 2.51 -6.77
N ALA A 17 3.23 2.03 -6.52
CA ALA A 17 3.01 0.68 -6.01
C ALA A 17 3.46 -0.40 -7.02
N SER A 18 3.27 -0.17 -8.33
CA SER A 18 3.74 -1.11 -9.36
C SER A 18 5.27 -1.11 -9.51
N LEU A 19 5.95 -0.01 -9.14
CA LEU A 19 7.42 0.04 -9.12
C LEU A 19 8.04 -0.85 -8.03
N LEU A 20 7.29 -1.27 -7.01
CA LEU A 20 7.76 -2.25 -6.02
C LEU A 20 8.14 -3.59 -6.68
N VAL A 21 7.49 -3.94 -7.80
CA VAL A 21 7.87 -5.11 -8.62
C VAL A 21 9.29 -4.98 -9.16
N LEU A 22 9.65 -3.80 -9.68
CA LEU A 22 11.01 -3.51 -10.16
C LEU A 22 12.02 -3.49 -9.02
N LEU A 23 11.66 -2.92 -7.87
CA LEU A 23 12.50 -2.92 -6.69
C LEU A 23 12.75 -4.35 -6.18
N GLY A 24 11.72 -5.18 -6.11
CA GLY A 24 11.87 -6.59 -5.74
C GLY A 24 12.81 -7.34 -6.68
N ALA A 25 12.66 -7.13 -8.00
CA ALA A 25 13.53 -7.71 -9.01
C ALA A 25 14.98 -7.24 -8.84
N ARG A 26 15.21 -5.92 -8.64
CA ARG A 26 16.54 -5.34 -8.43
C ARG A 26 17.20 -5.90 -7.17
N LEU A 27 16.50 -5.95 -6.04
CA LEU A 27 17.01 -6.50 -4.79
C LEU A 27 17.34 -8.01 -4.87
N ALA A 28 16.76 -8.70 -5.85
CA ALA A 28 17.02 -10.10 -6.15
C ALA A 28 18.03 -10.30 -7.31
N ASP A 29 18.72 -9.24 -7.74
CA ASP A 29 19.69 -9.23 -8.87
C ASP A 29 19.05 -9.67 -10.21
N ALA A 30 17.79 -9.35 -10.45
CA ALA A 30 17.15 -9.66 -11.73
C ALA A 30 17.49 -8.62 -12.80
N PRO A 31 17.68 -9.04 -14.06
CA PRO A 31 17.95 -8.13 -15.16
C PRO A 31 16.69 -7.29 -15.48
N LEU A 32 16.79 -5.96 -15.33
CA LEU A 32 15.66 -5.05 -15.51
C LEU A 32 15.15 -4.93 -16.96
N HIS A 33 15.93 -5.39 -17.96
CA HIS A 33 15.53 -5.44 -19.35
C HIS A 33 14.66 -6.67 -19.69
N ASN A 34 14.41 -7.57 -18.73
CA ASN A 34 13.60 -8.77 -18.96
C ASN A 34 12.14 -8.39 -19.22
N GLN A 35 11.58 -8.78 -20.37
CA GLN A 35 10.20 -8.48 -20.77
C GLN A 35 9.16 -9.02 -19.79
N ARG A 36 9.43 -10.17 -19.16
CA ARG A 36 8.54 -10.76 -18.14
C ARG A 36 8.34 -9.83 -16.95
N LEU A 37 9.38 -9.07 -16.59
CA LEU A 37 9.32 -8.10 -15.50
C LEU A 37 8.32 -6.97 -15.81
N TRP A 38 8.30 -6.46 -17.04
CA TRP A 38 7.38 -5.40 -17.43
C TRP A 38 5.92 -5.85 -17.50
N LEU A 39 5.68 -7.12 -17.87
CA LEU A 39 4.35 -7.73 -17.73
C LEU A 39 3.92 -7.83 -16.26
N ALA A 40 4.84 -8.20 -15.34
CA ALA A 40 4.56 -8.21 -13.90
C ALA A 40 4.26 -6.81 -13.35
N VAL A 41 4.96 -5.77 -13.82
CA VAL A 41 4.69 -4.36 -13.49
C VAL A 41 3.29 -3.95 -13.96
N ALA A 42 2.93 -4.27 -15.20
CA ALA A 42 1.61 -3.98 -15.75
C ALA A 42 0.49 -4.70 -14.98
N ALA A 43 0.69 -5.98 -14.66
CA ALA A 43 -0.24 -6.76 -13.83
C ALA A 43 -0.42 -6.12 -12.44
N MET A 44 0.68 -5.74 -11.76
CA MET A 44 0.63 -5.10 -10.46
C MET A 44 -0.05 -3.73 -10.50
N TRP A 45 0.20 -2.92 -11.54
CA TRP A 45 -0.52 -1.67 -11.73
C TRP A 45 -2.02 -1.90 -11.84
N ALA A 46 -2.44 -2.86 -12.67
CA ALA A 46 -3.85 -3.18 -12.86
C ALA A 46 -4.50 -3.70 -11.57
N ILE A 47 -3.80 -4.56 -10.78
CA ILE A 47 -4.25 -5.04 -9.46
C ILE A 47 -4.44 -3.87 -8.50
N THR A 48 -3.46 -2.98 -8.42
CA THR A 48 -3.50 -1.85 -7.49
C THR A 48 -4.60 -0.86 -7.86
N ALA A 49 -4.72 -0.52 -9.16
CA ALA A 49 -5.78 0.32 -9.66
C ALA A 49 -7.18 -0.30 -9.45
N PHE A 50 -7.33 -1.63 -9.68
CA PHE A 50 -8.54 -2.38 -9.33
C PHE A 50 -8.90 -2.23 -7.86
N GLY A 51 -7.91 -2.36 -6.97
CA GLY A 51 -8.10 -2.16 -5.53
C GLY A 51 -8.66 -0.79 -5.20
N TYR A 52 -8.12 0.28 -5.79
CA TYR A 52 -8.61 1.64 -5.58
C TYR A 52 -10.02 1.87 -6.14
N VAL A 53 -10.30 1.40 -7.35
CA VAL A 53 -11.62 1.56 -7.99
C VAL A 53 -12.70 0.81 -7.20
N THR A 54 -12.43 -0.43 -6.79
CA THR A 54 -13.38 -1.23 -6.02
C THR A 54 -13.55 -0.71 -4.60
N ASN A 55 -12.49 -0.12 -4.01
CA ASN A 55 -12.59 0.58 -2.74
C ASN A 55 -13.49 1.82 -2.84
N ASP A 56 -13.31 2.66 -3.85
CA ASP A 56 -14.17 3.85 -4.04
C ASP A 56 -15.63 3.44 -4.33
N LEU A 57 -15.87 2.31 -5.02
CA LEU A 57 -17.22 1.75 -5.21
C LEU A 57 -17.86 1.27 -3.90
N SER A 58 -17.09 0.73 -2.97
CA SER A 58 -17.61 0.28 -1.67
C SER A 58 -17.82 1.42 -0.68
N ASP A 59 -17.07 2.53 -0.82
CA ASP A 59 -17.02 3.64 0.15
C ASP A 59 -17.89 4.84 -0.22
N GLN A 60 -18.82 4.71 -1.16
CA GLN A 60 -19.58 5.87 -1.67
C GLN A 60 -20.31 6.65 -0.56
N ALA A 61 -20.81 5.97 0.47
CA ALA A 61 -21.53 6.62 1.57
C ALA A 61 -20.58 7.42 2.47
N GLU A 62 -19.47 6.83 2.86
CA GLU A 62 -18.44 7.46 3.70
C GLU A 62 -17.70 8.57 2.97
N ASP A 63 -17.42 8.36 1.68
CA ASP A 63 -16.71 9.34 0.86
C ASP A 63 -17.51 10.62 0.64
N ARG A 64 -18.84 10.56 0.67
CA ARG A 64 -19.68 11.76 0.65
C ARG A 64 -19.41 12.67 1.86
N ILE A 65 -19.01 12.10 2.98
CA ILE A 65 -18.71 12.82 4.23
C ILE A 65 -17.22 13.17 4.29
N ASN A 66 -16.35 12.17 4.15
CA ASN A 66 -14.92 12.32 4.39
C ASN A 66 -14.17 12.94 3.19
N LYS A 67 -14.62 12.65 1.95
CA LYS A 67 -13.89 12.97 0.70
C LYS A 67 -14.87 13.34 -0.43
N PRO A 68 -15.69 14.40 -0.24
CA PRO A 68 -16.76 14.78 -1.18
C PRO A 68 -16.27 15.13 -2.60
N ASP A 69 -14.98 15.50 -2.74
CA ASP A 69 -14.36 15.86 -4.02
C ASP A 69 -13.93 14.67 -4.89
N ARG A 70 -14.17 13.43 -4.44
CA ARG A 70 -13.84 12.22 -5.22
C ARG A 70 -14.75 12.07 -6.44
N PRO A 71 -14.29 11.36 -7.51
CA PRO A 71 -15.05 11.22 -8.77
C PRO A 71 -16.44 10.60 -8.62
N LEU A 72 -16.63 9.64 -7.71
CA LEU A 72 -17.94 9.01 -7.48
C LEU A 72 -18.90 9.89 -6.69
N PRO A 73 -18.53 10.48 -5.53
CA PRO A 73 -19.36 11.45 -4.81
C PRO A 73 -19.78 12.64 -5.64
N THR A 74 -18.88 13.20 -6.49
CA THR A 74 -19.19 14.35 -7.37
C THR A 74 -20.02 13.98 -8.59
N GLY A 75 -20.21 12.69 -8.89
CA GLY A 75 -20.93 12.23 -10.08
C GLY A 75 -20.14 12.38 -11.40
N VAL A 76 -18.87 12.84 -11.37
CA VAL A 76 -18.01 12.94 -12.58
C VAL A 76 -17.80 11.57 -13.23
N ILE A 77 -17.78 10.52 -12.43
CA ILE A 77 -17.80 9.11 -12.86
C ILE A 77 -18.99 8.43 -12.20
N THR A 78 -19.82 7.75 -12.98
CA THR A 78 -20.94 6.97 -12.44
C THR A 78 -20.46 5.63 -11.87
N SER A 79 -21.23 5.05 -10.95
CA SER A 79 -20.93 3.72 -10.39
C SER A 79 -20.90 2.62 -11.47
N GLY A 80 -21.72 2.77 -12.53
CA GLY A 80 -21.69 1.87 -13.69
C GLY A 80 -20.37 1.93 -14.45
N GLN A 81 -19.89 3.14 -14.76
CA GLN A 81 -18.59 3.35 -15.41
C GLN A 81 -17.44 2.81 -14.56
N ALA A 82 -17.45 3.07 -13.24
CA ALA A 82 -16.42 2.56 -12.34
C ALA A 82 -16.41 1.02 -12.27
N ARG A 83 -17.58 0.35 -12.33
CA ARG A 83 -17.65 -1.12 -12.41
C ARG A 83 -17.04 -1.66 -13.69
N VAL A 84 -17.31 -1.01 -14.85
CA VAL A 84 -16.69 -1.39 -16.13
C VAL A 84 -15.16 -1.25 -16.04
N VAL A 85 -14.66 -0.13 -15.49
CA VAL A 85 -13.22 0.06 -15.26
C VAL A 85 -12.64 -1.02 -14.36
N ALA A 86 -13.31 -1.39 -13.28
CA ALA A 86 -12.87 -2.48 -12.40
C ALA A 86 -12.77 -3.83 -13.13
N ILE A 87 -13.76 -4.17 -13.97
CA ILE A 87 -13.74 -5.40 -14.77
C ILE A 87 -12.57 -5.39 -15.75
N LEU A 88 -12.34 -4.27 -16.46
CA LEU A 88 -11.22 -4.14 -17.39
C LEU A 88 -9.87 -4.28 -16.68
N LEU A 89 -9.70 -3.68 -15.50
CA LEU A 89 -8.47 -3.80 -14.71
C LEU A 89 -8.26 -5.23 -14.20
N PHE A 90 -9.31 -5.90 -13.73
CA PHE A 90 -9.28 -7.31 -13.33
C PHE A 90 -8.80 -8.20 -14.48
N THR A 91 -9.42 -8.05 -15.65
CA THR A 91 -9.06 -8.81 -16.86
C THR A 91 -7.64 -8.50 -17.31
N CYS A 92 -7.23 -7.22 -17.31
CA CYS A 92 -5.88 -6.80 -17.67
C CYS A 92 -4.83 -7.44 -16.74
N ALA A 93 -5.08 -7.45 -15.41
CA ALA A 93 -4.18 -8.08 -14.45
C ALA A 93 -3.96 -9.57 -14.74
N LEU A 94 -5.01 -10.31 -15.05
CA LEU A 94 -4.93 -11.72 -15.39
C LEU A 94 -4.26 -11.96 -16.75
N LEU A 95 -4.57 -11.17 -17.78
CA LEU A 95 -3.95 -11.28 -19.09
C LEU A 95 -2.45 -10.96 -19.06
N CYS A 96 -2.02 -9.98 -18.23
CA CYS A 96 -0.60 -9.67 -18.07
C CYS A 96 0.15 -10.73 -17.24
N SER A 97 -0.52 -11.38 -16.29
CA SER A 97 0.12 -12.38 -15.42
C SER A 97 0.14 -13.79 -16.03
N ALA A 98 -0.83 -14.17 -16.86
CA ALA A 98 -0.95 -15.51 -17.45
C ALA A 98 0.32 -15.94 -18.26
N PRO A 99 0.92 -15.10 -19.12
CA PRO A 99 2.13 -15.49 -19.88
C PRO A 99 3.36 -15.69 -18.97
N LEU A 100 3.33 -15.21 -17.72
CA LEU A 100 4.43 -15.35 -16.78
C LEU A 100 4.51 -16.74 -16.13
N GLY A 101 3.46 -17.56 -16.30
CA GLY A 101 3.35 -18.89 -15.74
C GLY A 101 2.42 -18.99 -14.54
N LEU A 102 2.25 -20.21 -14.03
CA LEU A 102 1.25 -20.51 -13.00
C LEU A 102 1.45 -19.72 -11.70
N ALA A 103 2.69 -19.60 -11.23
CA ALA A 103 2.96 -18.93 -9.95
C ALA A 103 2.62 -17.43 -9.96
N PRO A 104 3.09 -16.59 -10.92
CA PRO A 104 2.66 -15.19 -11.03
C PRO A 104 1.16 -15.04 -11.25
N PHE A 105 0.54 -15.94 -12.03
CA PHE A 105 -0.90 -15.92 -12.25
C PHE A 105 -1.69 -16.15 -10.95
N LEU A 106 -1.29 -17.14 -10.15
CA LEU A 106 -1.94 -17.42 -8.86
C LEU A 106 -1.72 -16.30 -7.86
N ILE A 107 -0.55 -15.65 -7.84
CA ILE A 107 -0.30 -14.45 -7.02
C ILE A 107 -1.25 -13.32 -7.41
N ALA A 108 -1.44 -13.06 -8.71
CA ALA A 108 -2.34 -12.04 -9.18
C ALA A 108 -3.81 -12.35 -8.82
N LEU A 109 -4.24 -13.58 -9.02
CA LEU A 109 -5.59 -14.05 -8.69
C LEU A 109 -5.85 -13.94 -7.17
N LEU A 110 -4.88 -14.35 -6.35
CA LEU A 110 -4.97 -14.25 -4.89
C LEU A 110 -5.06 -12.77 -4.46
N ALA A 111 -4.23 -11.89 -5.00
CA ALA A 111 -4.26 -10.47 -4.67
C ALA A 111 -5.60 -9.81 -5.04
N LEU A 112 -6.15 -10.10 -6.23
CA LEU A 112 -7.47 -9.64 -6.66
C LEU A 112 -8.58 -10.16 -5.76
N GLY A 113 -8.52 -11.45 -5.37
CA GLY A 113 -9.46 -12.08 -4.44
C GLY A 113 -9.40 -11.43 -3.05
N LEU A 114 -8.19 -11.23 -2.51
CA LEU A 114 -7.98 -10.60 -1.21
C LEU A 114 -8.43 -9.13 -1.19
N LEU A 115 -8.21 -8.36 -2.27
CA LEU A 115 -8.73 -6.99 -2.40
C LEU A 115 -10.26 -6.96 -2.46
N THR A 116 -10.87 -7.95 -3.14
CA THR A 116 -12.32 -8.07 -3.18
C THR A 116 -12.88 -8.43 -1.79
N LEU A 117 -12.26 -9.36 -1.09
CA LEU A 117 -12.60 -9.74 0.28
C LEU A 117 -12.46 -8.58 1.25
N TYR A 118 -11.35 -7.81 1.13
CA TYR A 118 -11.13 -6.58 1.89
C TYR A 118 -12.29 -5.61 1.73
N ASN A 119 -12.64 -5.26 0.49
CA ASN A 119 -13.68 -4.27 0.22
C ASN A 119 -15.08 -4.73 0.66
N ARG A 120 -15.37 -6.03 0.66
CA ARG A 120 -16.69 -6.59 1.02
C ARG A 120 -16.86 -6.85 2.52
N GLN A 121 -15.80 -7.27 3.22
CA GLN A 121 -15.93 -7.85 4.57
C GLN A 121 -14.88 -7.29 5.56
N LEU A 122 -13.58 -7.29 5.20
CA LEU A 122 -12.53 -7.07 6.18
C LEU A 122 -12.31 -5.59 6.51
N LYS A 123 -12.77 -4.69 5.67
CA LYS A 123 -12.66 -3.25 5.90
C LYS A 123 -13.38 -2.80 7.16
N SER A 124 -14.48 -3.46 7.52
CA SER A 124 -15.25 -3.19 8.75
C SER A 124 -14.76 -4.00 9.95
N ALA A 125 -13.80 -4.92 9.76
CA ALA A 125 -13.24 -5.72 10.84
C ALA A 125 -12.03 -4.97 11.42
N ALA A 126 -12.16 -4.51 12.66
CA ALA A 126 -11.16 -3.68 13.35
C ALA A 126 -9.74 -4.27 13.24
N GLY A 127 -8.86 -3.62 12.49
CA GLY A 127 -7.46 -4.00 12.29
C GLY A 127 -7.19 -5.05 11.21
N MET A 128 -8.10 -6.00 10.96
CA MET A 128 -7.87 -7.08 9.97
C MET A 128 -7.67 -6.52 8.55
N GLY A 129 -8.48 -5.53 8.17
CA GLY A 129 -8.33 -4.86 6.88
C GLY A 129 -6.99 -4.14 6.75
N ASN A 130 -6.53 -3.48 7.81
CA ASN A 130 -5.24 -2.77 7.82
C ASN A 130 -4.08 -3.75 7.68
N LEU A 131 -4.12 -4.89 8.40
CA LEU A 131 -3.13 -5.98 8.27
C LEU A 131 -3.10 -6.54 6.85
N LEU A 132 -4.25 -6.81 6.25
CA LEU A 132 -4.33 -7.32 4.89
C LEU A 132 -3.72 -6.35 3.86
N ILE A 133 -4.07 -5.06 3.93
CA ILE A 133 -3.52 -4.05 3.01
C ILE A 133 -2.01 -3.90 3.19
N ALA A 134 -1.51 -3.89 4.44
CA ALA A 134 -0.08 -3.86 4.71
C ALA A 134 0.63 -5.10 4.15
N GLY A 135 0.04 -6.29 4.31
CA GLY A 135 0.56 -7.53 3.76
C GLY A 135 0.60 -7.54 2.24
N LEU A 136 -0.47 -7.10 1.57
CA LEU A 136 -0.52 -6.97 0.11
C LEU A 136 0.51 -5.96 -0.41
N ALA A 137 0.68 -4.81 0.26
CA ALA A 137 1.68 -3.82 -0.11
C ALA A 137 3.10 -4.37 0.04
N ALA A 138 3.40 -5.04 1.15
CA ALA A 138 4.69 -5.68 1.38
C ALA A 138 4.95 -6.84 0.41
N GLY A 139 3.92 -7.61 0.07
CA GLY A 139 3.98 -8.68 -0.92
C GLY A 139 4.22 -8.21 -2.36
N ALA A 140 4.07 -6.90 -2.65
CA ALA A 140 4.25 -6.34 -3.99
C ALA A 140 5.69 -6.44 -4.54
N PHE A 141 6.68 -6.75 -3.71
CA PHE A 141 8.04 -7.07 -4.15
C PHE A 141 8.14 -8.45 -4.82
N LEU A 142 7.30 -9.41 -4.43
CA LEU A 142 7.40 -10.82 -4.84
C LEU A 142 7.20 -11.04 -6.35
N PRO A 143 6.20 -10.43 -7.03
CA PRO A 143 5.93 -10.71 -8.44
C PRO A 143 7.12 -10.46 -9.36
N GLY A 144 7.98 -9.48 -9.06
CA GLY A 144 9.17 -9.20 -9.85
C GLY A 144 10.18 -10.34 -9.84
N VAL A 145 10.41 -10.93 -8.67
CA VAL A 145 11.33 -12.08 -8.52
C VAL A 145 10.71 -13.33 -9.13
N VAL A 146 9.46 -13.62 -8.80
CA VAL A 146 8.77 -14.84 -9.24
C VAL A 146 8.55 -14.85 -10.75
N ALA A 147 8.32 -13.69 -11.38
CA ALA A 147 8.17 -13.60 -12.83
C ALA A 147 9.46 -13.96 -13.59
N VAL A 148 10.64 -13.63 -13.04
CA VAL A 148 11.94 -13.86 -13.69
C VAL A 148 12.52 -15.21 -13.31
N TYR A 149 12.49 -15.55 -12.02
CA TYR A 149 13.24 -16.69 -11.48
C TYR A 149 12.34 -17.84 -10.96
N GLY A 150 11.02 -17.64 -10.88
CA GLY A 150 10.14 -18.55 -10.14
C GLY A 150 10.40 -18.48 -8.64
N TRP A 151 10.05 -19.54 -7.92
CA TRP A 151 10.24 -19.65 -6.46
C TRP A 151 11.69 -20.03 -6.12
N GLN A 152 12.58 -19.02 -6.09
CA GLN A 152 13.96 -19.20 -5.63
C GLN A 152 14.14 -18.61 -4.24
N TRP A 153 14.12 -19.45 -3.21
CA TRP A 153 14.12 -19.05 -1.80
C TRP A 153 15.30 -18.13 -1.44
N VAL A 154 16.51 -18.41 -1.94
CA VAL A 154 17.70 -17.59 -1.65
C VAL A 154 17.48 -16.13 -2.13
N ARG A 155 16.88 -15.94 -3.30
CA ARG A 155 16.58 -14.60 -3.83
C ARG A 155 15.44 -13.92 -3.08
N LEU A 156 14.45 -14.68 -2.66
CA LEU A 156 13.33 -14.17 -1.85
C LEU A 156 13.78 -13.72 -0.46
N LEU A 157 14.77 -14.38 0.12
CA LEU A 157 15.36 -13.96 1.40
C LEU A 157 15.97 -12.55 1.31
N ASN A 158 16.54 -12.14 0.16
CA ASN A 158 17.07 -10.78 -0.03
C ASN A 158 16.01 -9.68 0.12
N LEU A 159 14.73 -10.04 0.00
CA LEU A 159 13.61 -9.07 0.13
C LEU A 159 13.19 -8.86 1.59
N VAL A 160 13.57 -9.73 2.52
CA VAL A 160 13.04 -9.75 3.90
C VAL A 160 13.12 -8.38 4.58
N PRO A 161 14.25 -7.64 4.58
CA PRO A 161 14.30 -6.34 5.23
C PRO A 161 13.35 -5.32 4.60
N ALA A 162 13.28 -5.28 3.26
CA ALA A 162 12.39 -4.37 2.52
C ALA A 162 10.91 -4.71 2.75
N VAL A 163 10.55 -6.01 2.75
CA VAL A 163 9.19 -6.51 3.01
C VAL A 163 8.75 -6.15 4.43
N LEU A 164 9.58 -6.42 5.45
CA LEU A 164 9.27 -6.09 6.84
C LEU A 164 9.16 -4.56 7.04
N GLY A 165 10.12 -3.81 6.49
CA GLY A 165 10.11 -2.35 6.58
C GLY A 165 8.84 -1.75 5.96
N LEU A 166 8.47 -2.19 4.76
CA LEU A 166 7.27 -1.71 4.09
C LEU A 166 5.99 -2.16 4.81
N PHE A 167 5.95 -3.38 5.34
CA PHE A 167 4.82 -3.88 6.12
C PHE A 167 4.54 -3.00 7.33
N PHE A 168 5.54 -2.74 8.18
CA PHE A 168 5.36 -1.91 9.38
C PHE A 168 5.00 -0.47 9.04
N PHE A 169 5.64 0.10 8.01
CA PHE A 169 5.35 1.45 7.55
C PHE A 169 3.92 1.59 7.03
N VAL A 170 3.49 0.69 6.14
CA VAL A 170 2.13 0.73 5.56
C VAL A 170 1.09 0.46 6.63
N LEU A 171 1.31 -0.50 7.54
CA LEU A 171 0.38 -0.78 8.63
C LEU A 171 0.19 0.46 9.53
N ALA A 172 1.28 1.13 9.91
CA ALA A 172 1.20 2.36 10.69
C ALA A 172 0.40 3.45 9.97
N ARG A 173 0.65 3.64 8.66
CA ARG A 173 -0.05 4.61 7.84
C ARG A 173 -1.54 4.26 7.64
N GLU A 174 -1.87 3.00 7.46
CA GLU A 174 -3.27 2.56 7.34
C GLU A 174 -4.03 2.72 8.66
N LEU A 175 -3.38 2.47 9.82
CA LEU A 175 -3.97 2.78 11.13
C LEU A 175 -4.21 4.28 11.31
N LEU A 176 -3.27 5.14 10.90
CA LEU A 176 -3.46 6.59 10.95
C LEU A 176 -4.65 7.06 10.10
N LYS A 177 -4.90 6.44 8.95
CA LYS A 177 -6.09 6.73 8.13
C LYS A 177 -7.39 6.42 8.87
N THR A 178 -7.44 5.38 9.70
CA THR A 178 -8.66 5.10 10.47
C THR A 178 -8.98 6.20 11.47
N VAL A 179 -7.97 6.96 11.92
CA VAL A 179 -8.17 8.16 12.75
C VAL A 179 -8.69 9.34 11.91
N GLU A 180 -8.20 9.51 10.68
CA GLU A 180 -8.71 10.54 9.75
C GLU A 180 -10.19 10.31 9.40
N ASP A 181 -10.57 9.05 9.19
CA ASP A 181 -11.85 8.68 8.59
C ASP A 181 -12.97 8.42 9.66
N ILE A 182 -12.71 8.63 10.98
CA ILE A 182 -13.64 8.34 12.11
C ILE A 182 -15.05 8.87 11.84
N ALA A 183 -15.20 10.13 11.39
CA ALA A 183 -16.51 10.76 11.24
C ALA A 183 -17.39 10.04 10.20
N GLY A 184 -16.84 9.71 9.03
CA GLY A 184 -17.56 8.98 7.99
C GLY A 184 -17.82 7.52 8.35
N ASP A 185 -16.82 6.85 8.93
CA ASP A 185 -16.95 5.46 9.34
C ASP A 185 -18.02 5.28 10.43
N GLN A 186 -18.07 6.21 11.39
CA GLN A 186 -19.10 6.21 12.43
C GLN A 186 -20.50 6.45 11.85
N ALA A 187 -20.62 7.36 10.89
CA ALA A 187 -21.91 7.70 10.27
C ALA A 187 -22.55 6.53 9.51
N VAL A 188 -21.74 5.58 9.00
CA VAL A 188 -22.21 4.38 8.30
C VAL A 188 -22.13 3.09 9.13
N GLY A 189 -21.81 3.21 10.43
CA GLY A 189 -21.81 2.09 11.37
C GLY A 189 -20.63 1.11 11.18
N LYS A 190 -19.51 1.51 10.58
CA LYS A 190 -18.31 0.68 10.48
C LYS A 190 -17.61 0.54 11.83
N ARG A 191 -16.95 -0.61 12.02
CA ARG A 191 -16.09 -0.86 13.19
C ARG A 191 -14.63 -0.85 12.77
N THR A 192 -14.12 0.33 12.42
CA THR A 192 -12.69 0.50 12.09
C THR A 192 -11.82 0.49 13.35
N PHE A 193 -10.49 0.41 13.19
CA PHE A 193 -9.57 0.25 14.31
C PHE A 193 -9.68 1.42 15.30
N ALA A 194 -9.64 2.67 14.82
CA ALA A 194 -9.73 3.85 15.67
C ALA A 194 -11.09 4.00 16.38
N LEU A 195 -12.18 3.53 15.75
CA LEU A 195 -13.52 3.51 16.39
C LEU A 195 -13.64 2.41 17.45
N ALA A 196 -12.98 1.27 17.27
CA ALA A 196 -13.07 0.15 18.19
C ALA A 196 -12.17 0.31 19.43
N TRP A 197 -10.98 0.90 19.25
CA TRP A 197 -9.93 0.96 20.26
C TRP A 197 -9.61 2.39 20.75
N GLY A 198 -9.98 3.40 19.98
CA GLY A 198 -9.69 4.80 20.28
C GLY A 198 -8.44 5.33 19.54
N SER A 199 -8.36 6.66 19.43
CA SER A 199 -7.25 7.34 18.75
C SER A 199 -5.94 7.25 19.54
N GLN A 200 -6.00 7.19 20.87
CA GLN A 200 -4.84 7.10 21.73
C GLN A 200 -4.17 5.73 21.63
N GLU A 201 -4.95 4.66 21.70
CA GLU A 201 -4.48 3.28 21.53
C GLU A 201 -3.90 3.09 20.13
N THR A 202 -4.55 3.66 19.10
CA THR A 202 -4.04 3.67 17.74
C THR A 202 -2.66 4.34 17.68
N ARG A 203 -2.46 5.47 18.36
CA ARG A 203 -1.16 6.14 18.47
C ARG A 203 -0.09 5.25 19.11
N TYR A 204 -0.41 4.55 20.20
CA TYR A 204 0.55 3.65 20.85
C TYR A 204 0.97 2.50 19.95
N ILE A 205 0.04 1.92 19.20
CA ILE A 205 0.35 0.86 18.24
C ILE A 205 1.20 1.40 17.07
N ILE A 206 0.91 2.57 16.54
CA ILE A 206 1.77 3.23 15.54
C ILE A 206 3.17 3.45 16.11
N GLY A 207 3.29 3.83 17.41
CA GLY A 207 4.57 3.94 18.12
C GLY A 207 5.33 2.61 18.16
N GLY A 208 4.66 1.53 18.54
CA GLY A 208 5.24 0.18 18.52
C GLY A 208 5.72 -0.25 17.12
N LEU A 209 4.92 0.00 16.08
CA LEU A 209 5.29 -0.25 14.70
C LEU A 209 6.51 0.59 14.25
N THR A 210 6.61 1.84 14.75
CA THR A 210 7.77 2.70 14.49
C THR A 210 9.05 2.10 15.11
N VAL A 211 8.96 1.57 16.33
CA VAL A 211 10.08 0.89 17.01
C VAL A 211 10.47 -0.39 16.23
N LEU A 212 9.49 -1.18 15.77
CA LEU A 212 9.76 -2.37 14.96
C LEU A 212 10.41 -2.02 13.62
N LEU A 213 9.95 -0.95 12.97
CA LEU A 213 10.58 -0.45 11.74
C LEU A 213 12.02 0.03 12.00
N PHE A 214 12.25 0.80 13.06
CA PHE A 214 13.59 1.22 13.47
C PHE A 214 14.51 0.02 13.71
N GLY A 215 14.05 -0.98 14.49
CA GLY A 215 14.77 -2.22 14.72
C GLY A 215 15.09 -2.98 13.43
N THR A 216 14.12 -3.05 12.49
CA THR A 216 14.32 -3.66 11.18
C THR A 216 15.42 -2.95 10.39
N VAL A 217 15.40 -1.61 10.35
CA VAL A 217 16.39 -0.82 9.62
C VAL A 217 17.79 -0.95 10.24
N ILE A 218 17.91 -0.90 11.56
CA ILE A 218 19.22 -0.99 12.24
C ILE A 218 19.78 -2.42 12.22
N ALA A 219 18.94 -3.42 12.48
CA ALA A 219 19.41 -4.79 12.65
C ALA A 219 19.57 -5.56 11.35
N LEU A 220 18.71 -5.31 10.34
CA LEU A 220 18.71 -6.11 9.13
C LEU A 220 19.39 -5.44 7.93
N PHE A 221 19.20 -4.12 7.73
CA PHE A 221 19.73 -3.46 6.52
C PHE A 221 21.26 -3.59 6.40
N PRO A 222 22.08 -3.31 7.43
CA PRO A 222 23.53 -3.44 7.32
C PRO A 222 24.02 -4.85 7.02
N TRP A 223 23.26 -5.88 7.44
CA TRP A 223 23.62 -7.29 7.28
C TRP A 223 23.11 -7.92 5.97
N TRP A 224 22.12 -7.27 5.32
CA TRP A 224 21.39 -7.84 4.18
C TRP A 224 21.72 -7.19 2.84
N ARG A 225 22.99 -6.81 2.62
CA ARG A 225 23.44 -6.17 1.36
C ARG A 225 23.03 -4.70 1.19
N TYR A 226 22.32 -4.10 2.16
CA TYR A 226 21.97 -2.69 2.09
C TYR A 226 23.11 -1.83 2.64
N ALA A 227 23.63 -0.93 1.80
CA ALA A 227 24.74 -0.06 2.19
C ALA A 227 24.34 0.95 3.30
N TRP A 228 25.31 1.45 4.06
CA TRP A 228 25.06 2.46 5.10
C TRP A 228 24.32 3.71 4.60
N PRO A 229 24.52 4.25 3.36
CA PRO A 229 23.73 5.36 2.87
C PRO A 229 22.25 5.04 2.77
N THR A 230 21.88 3.81 2.35
CA THR A 230 20.48 3.34 2.31
C THR A 230 19.90 3.29 3.72
N THR A 231 20.65 2.74 4.69
CA THR A 231 20.23 2.68 6.10
C THR A 231 20.00 4.08 6.66
N ALA A 232 20.94 5.02 6.44
CA ALA A 232 20.81 6.41 6.89
C ALA A 232 19.60 7.12 6.25
N LEU A 233 19.39 6.92 4.95
CA LEU A 233 18.26 7.50 4.23
C LEU A 233 16.91 6.93 4.74
N MET A 234 16.85 5.65 5.06
CA MET A 234 15.66 5.02 5.68
C MET A 234 15.39 5.57 7.08
N LEU A 235 16.44 5.77 7.90
CA LEU A 235 16.27 6.34 9.24
C LEU A 235 15.75 7.77 9.17
N ILE A 236 16.41 8.62 8.38
CA ILE A 236 16.07 10.05 8.29
C ILE A 236 14.78 10.28 7.50
N GLY A 237 14.61 9.58 6.37
CA GLY A 237 13.52 9.84 5.44
C GLY A 237 12.24 9.03 5.70
N VAL A 238 12.30 7.96 6.50
CA VAL A 238 11.13 7.10 6.76
C VAL A 238 10.84 6.98 8.26
N VAL A 239 11.83 6.58 9.05
CA VAL A 239 11.63 6.35 10.50
C VAL A 239 11.36 7.66 11.25
N LEU A 240 12.15 8.71 11.02
CA LEU A 240 11.93 10.01 11.67
C LEU A 240 10.58 10.64 11.34
N PRO A 241 10.10 10.71 10.09
CA PRO A 241 8.74 11.16 9.78
C PRO A 241 7.65 10.37 10.50
N LEU A 242 7.82 9.06 10.65
CA LEU A 242 6.85 8.23 11.37
C LEU A 242 6.91 8.51 12.88
N ALA A 243 8.11 8.66 13.47
CA ALA A 243 8.29 9.05 14.87
C ALA A 243 7.70 10.44 15.15
N TRP A 244 7.92 11.39 14.25
CA TRP A 244 7.30 12.71 14.31
C TRP A 244 5.77 12.64 14.27
N THR A 245 5.21 11.76 13.42
CA THR A 245 3.76 11.51 13.37
C THR A 245 3.24 11.02 14.73
N VAL A 246 3.92 10.07 15.36
CA VAL A 246 3.55 9.57 16.70
C VAL A 246 3.59 10.69 17.75
N TYR A 247 4.62 11.54 17.70
CA TYR A 247 4.75 12.70 18.60
C TYR A 247 3.60 13.69 18.40
N SER A 248 3.25 14.00 17.16
CA SER A 248 2.23 14.99 16.79
C SER A 248 0.79 14.52 17.01
N LEU A 249 0.54 13.21 17.10
CA LEU A 249 -0.78 12.62 17.34
C LEU A 249 -1.13 12.69 18.85
N THR A 250 -1.44 13.87 19.35
CA THR A 250 -1.99 14.04 20.70
C THR A 250 -3.49 13.74 20.73
N PRO A 251 -4.10 13.49 21.89
CA PRO A 251 -5.58 13.32 22.00
C PRO A 251 -6.38 14.49 21.45
N GLN A 252 -5.76 15.69 21.40
CA GLN A 252 -6.36 16.93 20.89
C GLN A 252 -5.97 17.23 19.44
N ALA A 253 -5.28 16.30 18.75
CA ALA A 253 -4.83 16.54 17.38
C ALA A 253 -6.00 16.83 16.45
N SER A 254 -5.93 17.96 15.76
CA SER A 254 -6.96 18.36 14.80
C SER A 254 -6.91 17.49 13.53
N LEU A 255 -8.01 17.41 12.80
CA LEU A 255 -8.09 16.74 11.51
C LEU A 255 -7.03 17.28 10.51
N SER A 256 -6.75 18.59 10.57
CA SER A 256 -5.69 19.21 9.76
C SER A 256 -4.31 18.65 10.08
N GLN A 257 -3.97 18.48 11.36
CA GLN A 257 -2.70 17.89 11.79
C GLN A 257 -2.59 16.42 11.35
N ILE A 258 -3.67 15.64 11.47
CA ILE A 258 -3.70 14.24 10.99
C ILE A 258 -3.43 14.18 9.49
N ARG A 259 -4.07 15.06 8.68
CA ARG A 259 -3.85 15.15 7.23
C ARG A 259 -2.43 15.58 6.88
N GLN A 260 -1.81 16.49 7.65
CA GLN A 260 -0.41 16.86 7.49
C GLN A 260 0.53 15.67 7.75
N CYS A 261 0.27 14.89 8.81
CA CYS A 261 1.01 13.66 9.07
C CYS A 261 0.88 12.65 7.93
N LEU A 262 -0.33 12.43 7.37
CA LEU A 262 -0.53 11.54 6.23
C LEU A 262 0.19 12.03 4.96
N ALA A 263 0.25 13.34 4.73
CA ALA A 263 1.00 13.94 3.63
C ALA A 263 2.52 13.75 3.82
N LEU A 264 3.02 13.96 5.05
CA LEU A 264 4.42 13.70 5.42
C LEU A 264 4.79 12.22 5.16
N LEU A 265 3.96 11.28 5.63
CA LEU A 265 4.18 9.85 5.40
C LEU A 265 4.09 9.48 3.92
N LYS A 266 3.28 10.17 3.12
CA LYS A 266 3.31 9.98 1.66
C LYS A 266 4.67 10.37 1.07
N GLY A 267 5.27 11.47 1.51
CA GLY A 267 6.64 11.86 1.14
C GLY A 267 7.67 10.81 1.59
N ALA A 268 7.58 10.36 2.85
CA ALA A 268 8.45 9.34 3.42
C ALA A 268 8.39 8.01 2.63
N TYR A 269 7.23 7.62 2.13
CA TYR A 269 7.08 6.46 1.25
C TYR A 269 7.97 6.58 0.00
N PHE A 270 7.94 7.73 -0.70
CA PHE A 270 8.80 7.95 -1.87
C PHE A 270 10.28 7.94 -1.54
N VAL A 271 10.68 8.55 -0.40
CA VAL A 271 12.07 8.49 0.07
C VAL A 271 12.49 7.04 0.33
N GLY A 272 11.63 6.23 0.93
CA GLY A 272 11.86 4.80 1.13
C GLY A 272 12.06 4.02 -0.18
N LEU A 273 11.26 4.31 -1.23
CA LEU A 273 11.45 3.72 -2.55
C LEU A 273 12.82 4.08 -3.14
N VAL A 274 13.23 5.34 -3.05
CA VAL A 274 14.55 5.80 -3.52
C VAL A 274 15.66 5.14 -2.72
N ALA A 275 15.53 5.06 -1.39
CA ALA A 275 16.51 4.41 -0.54
C ALA A 275 16.73 2.93 -0.95
N LEU A 276 15.63 2.19 -1.17
CA LEU A 276 15.69 0.80 -1.62
C LEU A 276 16.21 0.65 -3.06
N TRP A 277 16.03 1.67 -3.89
CA TRP A 277 16.59 1.65 -5.25
C TRP A 277 18.11 1.85 -5.27
N LEU A 278 18.65 2.57 -4.29
CA LEU A 278 20.08 2.81 -4.10
C LEU A 278 20.80 1.64 -3.39
N ALA A 279 20.05 0.69 -2.87
CA ALA A 279 20.56 -0.53 -2.19
C ALA A 279 21.16 -1.59 -3.21
#